data_0d84182719a80fffc79601ad49b1c6e3
#
_entry.id   0d84182719a80fffc79601ad49b1c6e3
#
_cell.length_a   1.000
_cell.length_b   1.000
_cell.length_c   1.000
_cell.angle_alpha   90.00
_cell.angle_beta   90.00
_cell.angle_gamma   90.00
#
_symmetry.space_group_name_H-M   'P 1'
#
loop_
_entity.id
_entity.type
_entity.pdbx_description
1 polymer ?
#
loop_
_entity_poly.entity_id
_entity_poly.type
_entity_poly.pdbx_seq_one_letter_code
_entity_poly.pdbx_strand_id
1 'polypeptide(L)'
;VEWMKKQILACFLAILMLLCMTACGSSSDGQISGNYEPPKEELSDGISSLEGTTVSSEETTRKIVKNGSLSLESTDFPAAVAEIDAAVEAVDGYIQSSRVSGAEGERYASYVVRVPQAQFEAFFAKCATKSTVLQKITNSKDITEQYSSVKSHLNALRTQEQRLIELLAQAPNVDAILQIEKELADVRYQIETYQTALNRYDAQVTFSEIDITLNEVTCAGASDSSFFARIGNALSGSIHAFGNFLEGSLVVLIYLAPFLAVAAVVVI
;
A
#
# COMPACT_ATOMS: atom_id res chain seq x y z
N VAL A 1 11.05 -54.98 -37.63
CA VAL A 1 11.36 -53.53 -37.64
C VAL A 1 10.07 -52.68 -37.63
N GLU A 2 9.05 -53.03 -38.41
CA GLU A 2 7.75 -52.36 -38.46
C GLU A 2 6.96 -52.46 -37.12
N TRP A 3 7.03 -53.60 -36.41
CA TRP A 3 6.34 -53.82 -35.17
C TRP A 3 6.91 -53.00 -34.01
N MET A 4 8.25 -52.85 -33.96
CA MET A 4 8.93 -51.97 -32.98
C MET A 4 8.60 -50.49 -33.15
N LYS A 5 8.48 -49.99 -34.41
CA LYS A 5 8.08 -48.60 -34.69
C LYS A 5 6.65 -48.32 -34.18
N LYS A 6 5.72 -49.25 -34.31
CA LYS A 6 4.34 -49.11 -33.81
C LYS A 6 4.28 -49.13 -32.27
N GLN A 7 5.13 -49.87 -31.62
CA GLN A 7 5.22 -49.92 -30.12
C GLN A 7 5.80 -48.58 -29.59
N ILE A 8 6.85 -48.05 -30.23
CA ILE A 8 7.47 -46.76 -29.84
C ILE A 8 6.50 -45.61 -30.04
N LEU A 9 5.74 -45.60 -31.15
CA LEU A 9 4.73 -44.60 -31.43
C LEU A 9 3.57 -44.65 -30.41
N ALA A 10 3.15 -45.87 -30.03
CA ALA A 10 2.10 -46.05 -29.04
C ALA A 10 2.53 -45.57 -27.62
N CYS A 11 3.79 -45.87 -27.22
CA CYS A 11 4.34 -45.36 -25.96
C CYS A 11 4.46 -43.82 -25.97
N PHE A 12 4.86 -43.21 -27.08
CA PHE A 12 4.97 -41.76 -27.19
C PHE A 12 3.59 -41.10 -27.12
N LEU A 13 2.56 -41.70 -27.73
CA LEU A 13 1.18 -41.21 -27.64
C LEU A 13 0.59 -41.37 -26.25
N ALA A 14 0.93 -42.42 -25.54
CA ALA A 14 0.48 -42.70 -24.14
C ALA A 14 1.15 -41.68 -23.17
N ILE A 15 2.40 -41.37 -23.33
CA ILE A 15 3.12 -40.35 -22.53
C ILE A 15 2.56 -38.94 -22.81
N LEU A 16 2.22 -38.60 -24.04
CA LEU A 16 1.59 -37.34 -24.41
C LEU A 16 0.20 -37.18 -23.80
N MET A 17 -0.59 -38.28 -23.73
CA MET A 17 -1.89 -38.30 -23.08
C MET A 17 -1.80 -38.15 -21.55
N LEU A 18 -0.78 -38.72 -20.91
CA LEU A 18 -0.56 -38.59 -19.46
C LEU A 18 -0.16 -37.16 -19.03
N LEU A 19 0.55 -36.43 -19.89
CA LEU A 19 0.93 -35.03 -19.62
C LEU A 19 -0.27 -34.06 -19.72
N CYS A 20 -1.35 -34.41 -20.42
CA CYS A 20 -2.55 -33.56 -20.51
C CYS A 20 -3.49 -33.67 -19.30
N MET A 21 -3.31 -34.66 -18.40
CA MET A 21 -4.21 -34.85 -17.25
C MET A 21 -3.81 -34.12 -15.97
N THR A 22 -2.68 -33.40 -15.96
CA THR A 22 -2.23 -32.67 -14.75
C THR A 22 -2.62 -31.19 -14.71
N ALA A 23 -3.47 -30.69 -15.62
CA ALA A 23 -3.89 -29.30 -15.71
C ALA A 23 -5.35 -29.06 -15.30
N CYS A 24 -5.86 -29.79 -14.31
CA CYS A 24 -7.13 -29.47 -13.67
C CYS A 24 -6.97 -29.55 -12.14
N GLY A 25 -6.62 -28.42 -11.53
CA GLY A 25 -6.55 -28.19 -10.09
C GLY A 25 -7.51 -27.08 -9.70
N SER A 26 -8.66 -27.48 -9.26
CA SER A 26 -9.47 -27.03 -8.11
C SER A 26 -9.55 -25.52 -7.83
N SER A 27 -10.63 -24.91 -8.26
CA SER A 27 -11.22 -23.72 -7.66
C SER A 27 -12.26 -24.15 -6.61
N SER A 28 -12.01 -23.91 -5.34
CA SER A 28 -12.99 -24.03 -4.28
C SER A 28 -13.68 -22.69 -4.08
N ASP A 29 -14.90 -22.56 -4.60
CA ASP A 29 -15.88 -21.56 -4.22
C ASP A 29 -16.35 -21.80 -2.80
N GLY A 30 -16.01 -20.87 -1.91
CA GLY A 30 -16.58 -20.75 -0.57
C GLY A 30 -17.55 -19.57 -0.53
N GLN A 31 -18.77 -19.74 -1.02
CA GLN A 31 -19.87 -18.81 -0.75
C GLN A 31 -20.37 -18.99 0.68
N ILE A 32 -20.07 -18.02 1.54
CA ILE A 32 -20.83 -17.82 2.78
C ILE A 32 -21.80 -16.67 2.53
N SER A 33 -23.04 -17.03 2.20
CA SER A 33 -24.18 -16.14 2.20
C SER A 33 -24.68 -15.99 3.64
N GLY A 34 -24.27 -14.92 4.30
CA GLY A 34 -24.85 -14.46 5.55
C GLY A 34 -25.87 -13.36 5.26
N ASN A 35 -27.15 -13.76 5.23
CA ASN A 35 -28.28 -12.86 5.13
C ASN A 35 -28.43 -12.14 6.47
N TYR A 36 -28.03 -10.86 6.54
CA TYR A 36 -28.29 -10.01 7.69
C TYR A 36 -29.41 -9.03 7.30
N GLU A 37 -30.61 -9.29 7.82
CA GLU A 37 -31.78 -8.44 7.71
C GLU A 37 -31.77 -7.47 8.92
N PRO A 38 -31.75 -6.14 8.73
CA PRO A 38 -31.84 -5.20 9.83
C PRO A 38 -33.30 -5.05 10.28
N PRO A 39 -33.58 -4.95 11.59
CA PRO A 39 -34.92 -4.72 12.09
C PRO A 39 -35.41 -3.31 11.71
N LYS A 40 -36.62 -3.24 11.16
CA LYS A 40 -37.39 -2.01 11.01
C LYS A 40 -37.89 -1.59 12.38
N GLU A 41 -37.40 -0.49 12.90
CA GLU A 41 -38.09 0.26 13.94
C GLU A 41 -38.95 1.33 13.29
N GLU A 42 -40.24 1.14 13.40
CA GLU A 42 -41.25 2.21 13.24
C GLU A 42 -41.09 3.18 14.40
N LEU A 43 -40.78 4.42 14.14
CA LEU A 43 -40.97 5.50 15.12
C LEU A 43 -41.94 6.51 14.57
N SER A 44 -43.06 6.45 15.24
CA SER A 44 -44.18 7.37 15.32
C SER A 44 -43.76 8.83 15.53
N ASP A 45 -44.47 9.65 14.82
CA ASP A 45 -44.79 11.05 14.93
C ASP A 45 -44.69 11.72 16.29
N GLY A 46 -44.20 12.97 16.24
CA GLY A 46 -44.56 14.02 17.22
C GLY A 46 -43.37 14.54 17.96
N ILE A 47 -42.98 15.78 17.66
CA ILE A 47 -42.89 16.90 18.61
C ILE A 47 -42.36 18.13 17.84
N SER A 48 -43.28 19.01 17.60
CA SER A 48 -43.31 20.45 17.84
C SER A 48 -41.98 21.20 18.00
N SER A 49 -41.86 22.18 17.13
CA SER A 49 -40.96 23.34 17.17
C SER A 49 -40.63 23.83 18.59
N LEU A 50 -39.36 23.94 18.88
CA LEU A 50 -38.80 24.91 19.79
C LEU A 50 -37.85 25.82 19.03
N GLU A 51 -38.32 27.03 18.89
CA GLU A 51 -37.67 28.20 18.35
C GLU A 51 -36.44 28.57 19.23
N GLY A 52 -35.33 28.85 18.55
CA GLY A 52 -34.46 29.93 18.98
C GLY A 52 -33.56 29.71 20.20
N THR A 53 -32.54 28.86 20.05
CA THR A 53 -31.28 29.19 20.72
C THR A 53 -30.20 29.26 19.63
N THR A 54 -29.82 30.48 19.28
CA THR A 54 -28.60 30.77 18.56
C THR A 54 -27.43 30.32 19.45
N VAL A 55 -27.09 29.02 19.34
CA VAL A 55 -25.78 28.54 19.74
C VAL A 55 -24.84 29.23 18.80
N SER A 56 -24.13 30.24 19.31
CA SER A 56 -22.94 30.76 18.68
C SER A 56 -22.07 29.56 18.35
N SER A 57 -22.11 29.12 17.11
CA SER A 57 -21.17 28.16 16.57
C SER A 57 -19.83 28.88 16.61
N GLU A 58 -19.08 28.71 17.71
CA GLU A 58 -17.63 28.72 17.58
C GLU A 58 -17.33 27.81 16.42
N GLU A 59 -16.84 28.40 15.37
CA GLU A 59 -16.38 27.73 14.16
C GLU A 59 -15.24 26.81 14.59
N THR A 60 -15.63 25.64 15.12
CA THR A 60 -14.68 24.61 15.54
C THR A 60 -14.02 24.17 14.25
N THR A 61 -12.88 24.80 13.94
CA THR A 61 -12.09 24.50 12.76
C THR A 61 -11.84 23.00 12.74
N ARG A 62 -12.51 22.29 11.85
CA ARG A 62 -12.40 20.83 11.74
C ARG A 62 -10.96 20.44 11.52
N LYS A 63 -10.51 19.45 12.27
CA LYS A 63 -9.19 18.85 12.15
C LYS A 63 -9.29 17.61 11.26
N ILE A 64 -9.05 17.80 9.95
CA ILE A 64 -9.13 16.73 8.96
C ILE A 64 -7.72 16.31 8.60
N VAL A 65 -7.44 15.02 8.62
CA VAL A 65 -6.21 14.40 8.11
C VAL A 65 -6.51 13.80 6.74
N LYS A 66 -5.74 14.17 5.73
CA LYS A 66 -5.81 13.59 4.39
C LYS A 66 -4.59 12.74 4.12
N ASN A 67 -4.81 11.52 3.64
CA ASN A 67 -3.75 10.63 3.17
C ASN A 67 -4.09 10.16 1.77
N GLY A 68 -3.07 9.89 0.97
CA GLY A 68 -3.24 9.41 -0.40
C GLY A 68 -2.32 8.27 -0.76
N SER A 69 -2.72 7.51 -1.77
CA SER A 69 -1.87 6.53 -2.41
C SER A 69 -2.01 6.67 -3.93
N LEU A 70 -0.88 6.65 -4.62
CA LEU A 70 -0.78 6.83 -6.06
C LEU A 70 0.09 5.73 -6.66
N SER A 71 -0.50 4.92 -7.54
CA SER A 71 0.23 3.92 -8.31
C SER A 71 0.36 4.38 -9.76
N LEU A 72 1.59 4.43 -10.23
CA LEU A 72 1.99 4.94 -11.54
C LEU A 72 2.74 3.89 -12.34
N GLU A 73 2.57 3.95 -13.66
CA GLU A 73 3.42 3.25 -14.62
C GLU A 73 4.02 4.25 -15.61
N SER A 74 5.28 4.01 -15.98
CA SER A 74 5.95 4.81 -16.99
C SER A 74 6.86 3.96 -17.87
N THR A 75 6.94 4.31 -19.15
CA THR A 75 7.91 3.76 -20.11
C THR A 75 9.24 4.52 -20.04
N ASP A 76 9.24 5.74 -19.54
CA ASP A 76 10.44 6.54 -19.28
C ASP A 76 10.59 6.75 -17.77
N PHE A 77 11.15 5.76 -17.12
CA PHE A 77 11.30 5.74 -15.67
C PHE A 77 12.14 6.91 -15.12
N PRO A 78 13.30 7.32 -15.71
CA PRO A 78 14.05 8.47 -15.24
C PRO A 78 13.28 9.78 -15.33
N ALA A 79 12.52 9.98 -16.41
CA ALA A 79 11.71 11.18 -16.58
C ALA A 79 10.55 11.23 -15.58
N ALA A 80 9.95 10.08 -15.27
CA ALA A 80 8.88 9.97 -14.27
C ALA A 80 9.38 10.23 -12.84
N VAL A 81 10.56 9.73 -12.50
CA VAL A 81 11.23 10.03 -11.21
C VAL A 81 11.49 11.54 -11.09
N ALA A 82 12.08 12.17 -12.11
CA ALA A 82 12.34 13.61 -12.11
C ALA A 82 11.04 14.44 -12.03
N GLU A 83 9.93 13.95 -12.60
CA GLU A 83 8.62 14.59 -12.50
C GLU A 83 8.07 14.54 -11.07
N ILE A 84 8.20 13.38 -10.37
CA ILE A 84 7.78 13.26 -8.97
C ILE A 84 8.58 14.22 -8.10
N ASP A 85 9.90 14.27 -8.25
CA ASP A 85 10.77 15.16 -7.48
C ASP A 85 10.40 16.63 -7.71
N ALA A 86 10.21 17.04 -8.97
CA ALA A 86 9.78 18.40 -9.33
C ALA A 86 8.36 18.70 -8.83
N ALA A 87 7.45 17.74 -8.82
CA ALA A 87 6.09 17.93 -8.32
C ALA A 87 6.08 18.16 -6.80
N VAL A 88 6.97 17.48 -6.05
CA VAL A 88 7.12 17.68 -4.61
C VAL A 88 7.64 19.09 -4.30
N GLU A 89 8.69 19.52 -4.98
CA GLU A 89 9.24 20.88 -4.82
C GLU A 89 8.22 21.97 -5.18
N ALA A 90 7.46 21.77 -6.25
CA ALA A 90 6.47 22.73 -6.74
C ALA A 90 5.26 22.94 -5.82
N VAL A 91 5.11 22.14 -4.78
CA VAL A 91 4.04 22.24 -3.77
C VAL A 91 4.58 22.53 -2.36
N ASP A 92 5.85 22.90 -2.24
CA ASP A 92 6.54 23.08 -0.95
C ASP A 92 6.45 21.81 -0.04
N GLY A 93 6.45 20.64 -0.68
CA GLY A 93 6.48 19.36 -0.01
C GLY A 93 7.91 18.88 0.25
N TYR A 94 8.01 17.70 0.90
CA TYR A 94 9.29 17.03 1.06
C TYR A 94 9.15 15.51 0.98
N ILE A 95 10.21 14.85 0.53
CA ILE A 95 10.29 13.40 0.47
C ILE A 95 10.77 12.88 1.83
N GLN A 96 9.91 12.14 2.53
CA GLN A 96 10.24 11.51 3.81
C GLN A 96 11.09 10.27 3.61
N SER A 97 10.79 9.47 2.60
CA SER A 97 11.59 8.31 2.21
C SER A 97 11.44 8.04 0.71
N SER A 98 12.54 7.60 0.08
CA SER A 98 12.52 7.12 -1.30
C SER A 98 13.33 5.84 -1.41
N ARG A 99 12.88 4.93 -2.25
CA ARG A 99 13.58 3.70 -2.59
C ARG A 99 13.41 3.43 -4.07
N VAL A 100 14.52 3.17 -4.76
CA VAL A 100 14.53 2.76 -6.16
C VAL A 100 15.26 1.42 -6.23
N SER A 101 14.70 0.45 -6.96
CA SER A 101 15.29 -0.88 -7.15
C SER A 101 14.85 -1.50 -8.47
N GLY A 102 15.49 -2.59 -8.88
CA GLY A 102 15.22 -3.31 -10.13
C GLY A 102 16.26 -3.06 -11.20
N ALA A 103 16.24 -3.91 -12.24
CA ALA A 103 17.05 -3.77 -13.46
C ALA A 103 16.33 -2.90 -14.49
N GLU A 104 17.04 -2.42 -15.48
CA GLU A 104 16.47 -1.65 -16.58
C GLU A 104 15.37 -2.45 -17.29
N GLY A 105 14.20 -1.84 -17.45
CA GLY A 105 12.99 -2.46 -18.00
C GLY A 105 12.02 -3.03 -16.93
N GLU A 106 12.47 -3.19 -15.67
CA GLU A 106 11.69 -3.70 -14.54
C GLU A 106 11.99 -2.90 -13.26
N ARG A 107 12.30 -1.59 -13.40
CA ARG A 107 12.59 -0.73 -12.25
C ARG A 107 11.31 -0.41 -11.48
N TYR A 108 11.48 -0.28 -10.19
CA TYR A 108 10.43 0.05 -9.24
C TYR A 108 10.91 1.17 -8.32
N ALA A 109 10.09 2.17 -8.10
CA ALA A 109 10.32 3.21 -7.10
C ALA A 109 9.15 3.33 -6.14
N SER A 110 9.48 3.56 -4.88
CA SER A 110 8.51 3.81 -3.80
C SER A 110 8.91 5.09 -3.08
N TYR A 111 7.96 6.00 -2.92
CA TYR A 111 8.13 7.26 -2.23
C TYR A 111 7.08 7.41 -1.14
N VAL A 112 7.49 7.95 0.00
CA VAL A 112 6.60 8.51 1.00
C VAL A 112 6.83 10.02 1.00
N VAL A 113 5.81 10.77 0.61
CA VAL A 113 5.90 12.22 0.43
C VAL A 113 5.00 12.93 1.41
N ARG A 114 5.49 14.03 1.98
CA ARG A 114 4.70 14.94 2.82
C ARG A 114 4.41 16.23 2.05
N VAL A 115 3.12 16.50 1.88
CA VAL A 115 2.64 17.65 1.10
C VAL A 115 1.72 18.50 1.99
N PRO A 116 1.86 19.84 1.99
CA PRO A 116 0.92 20.71 2.68
C PRO A 116 -0.52 20.39 2.29
N GLN A 117 -1.42 20.28 3.27
CA GLN A 117 -2.80 19.85 3.03
C GLN A 117 -3.53 20.70 1.97
N ALA A 118 -3.23 21.99 1.90
CA ALA A 118 -3.81 22.89 0.91
C ALA A 118 -3.41 22.54 -0.53
N GLN A 119 -2.25 21.91 -0.74
CA GLN A 119 -1.70 21.54 -2.04
C GLN A 119 -1.94 20.08 -2.42
N PHE A 120 -2.67 19.33 -1.58
CA PHE A 120 -2.88 17.88 -1.73
C PHE A 120 -3.44 17.50 -3.11
N GLU A 121 -4.52 18.15 -3.56
CA GLU A 121 -5.12 17.86 -4.87
C GLU A 121 -4.25 18.36 -6.04
N ALA A 122 -3.59 19.51 -5.88
CA ALA A 122 -2.69 20.05 -6.89
C ALA A 122 -1.48 19.14 -7.13
N PHE A 123 -0.99 18.47 -6.10
CA PHE A 123 0.10 17.50 -6.21
C PHE A 123 -0.26 16.34 -7.13
N PHE A 124 -1.42 15.70 -6.95
CA PHE A 124 -1.86 14.61 -7.82
C PHE A 124 -1.96 15.00 -9.29
N ALA A 125 -2.43 16.23 -9.55
CA ALA A 125 -2.52 16.73 -10.92
C ALA A 125 -1.14 16.91 -11.59
N LYS A 126 -0.10 17.25 -10.80
CA LYS A 126 1.27 17.41 -11.30
C LYS A 126 1.99 16.07 -11.51
N CYS A 127 1.77 15.09 -10.66
CA CYS A 127 2.41 13.77 -10.78
C CYS A 127 1.89 12.91 -11.93
N ALA A 128 0.79 13.28 -12.57
CA ALA A 128 0.12 12.44 -13.57
C ALA A 128 0.37 12.90 -15.02
N THR A 129 1.37 13.75 -15.28
CA THR A 129 1.56 14.39 -16.59
C THR A 129 2.30 13.49 -17.58
N LYS A 130 3.32 12.75 -17.11
CA LYS A 130 4.18 11.88 -17.94
C LYS A 130 4.03 10.39 -17.62
N SER A 131 3.28 10.07 -16.58
CA SER A 131 3.06 8.71 -16.11
C SER A 131 1.59 8.31 -16.25
N THR A 132 1.34 7.03 -16.49
CA THR A 132 -0.02 6.49 -16.50
C THR A 132 -0.44 6.19 -15.06
N VAL A 133 -1.56 6.78 -14.62
CA VAL A 133 -2.12 6.50 -13.31
C VAL A 133 -2.89 5.19 -13.36
N LEU A 134 -2.44 4.19 -12.62
CA LEU A 134 -3.17 2.93 -12.44
C LEU A 134 -4.22 3.04 -11.36
N GLN A 135 -3.85 3.66 -10.23
CA GLN A 135 -4.72 3.77 -9.09
C GLN A 135 -4.43 5.06 -8.33
N LYS A 136 -5.48 5.76 -7.93
CA LYS A 136 -5.45 6.88 -6.99
C LYS A 136 -6.43 6.58 -5.87
N ILE A 137 -5.94 6.55 -4.64
CA ILE A 137 -6.78 6.42 -3.44
C ILE A 137 -6.59 7.69 -2.61
N THR A 138 -7.68 8.25 -2.11
CA THR A 138 -7.67 9.39 -1.21
C THR A 138 -8.54 9.07 0.00
N ASN A 139 -7.96 9.17 1.18
CA ASN A 139 -8.65 8.97 2.44
C ASN A 139 -8.66 10.27 3.23
N SER A 140 -9.82 10.62 3.81
CA SER A 140 -9.98 11.77 4.69
C SER A 140 -10.57 11.30 6.02
N LYS A 141 -9.92 11.67 7.12
CA LYS A 141 -10.34 11.32 8.47
C LYS A 141 -10.53 12.59 9.29
N ASP A 142 -11.71 12.78 9.82
CA ASP A 142 -11.97 13.83 10.82
C ASP A 142 -11.45 13.35 12.19
N ILE A 143 -10.51 14.10 12.76
CA ILE A 143 -9.91 13.85 14.06
C ILE A 143 -10.23 14.95 15.07
N THR A 144 -11.24 15.78 14.81
CA THR A 144 -11.59 16.94 15.64
C THR A 144 -11.86 16.54 17.08
N GLU A 145 -12.63 15.46 17.29
CA GLU A 145 -12.96 14.94 18.62
C GLU A 145 -11.70 14.43 19.34
N GLN A 146 -10.88 13.61 18.66
CA GLN A 146 -9.63 13.06 19.23
C GLN A 146 -8.65 14.18 19.59
N TYR A 147 -8.52 15.18 18.72
CA TYR A 147 -7.69 16.35 18.95
C TYR A 147 -8.16 17.14 20.17
N SER A 148 -9.46 17.43 20.26
CA SER A 148 -10.06 18.19 21.38
C SER A 148 -9.95 17.43 22.70
N SER A 149 -10.14 16.12 22.68
CA SER A 149 -9.97 15.26 23.85
C SER A 149 -8.53 15.31 24.39
N VAL A 150 -7.54 15.10 23.54
CA VAL A 150 -6.11 15.17 23.91
C VAL A 150 -5.75 16.56 24.45
N LYS A 151 -6.24 17.62 23.80
CA LYS A 151 -6.02 19.00 24.24
C LYS A 151 -6.65 19.26 25.63
N SER A 152 -7.84 18.74 25.88
CA SER A 152 -8.53 18.88 27.15
C SER A 152 -7.81 18.15 28.29
N HIS A 153 -7.35 16.91 28.03
CA HIS A 153 -6.53 16.16 28.99
C HIS A 153 -5.21 16.88 29.32
N LEU A 154 -4.53 17.40 28.31
CA LEU A 154 -3.30 18.17 28.47
C LEU A 154 -3.54 19.41 29.37
N ASN A 155 -4.62 20.14 29.15
CA ASN A 155 -4.95 21.30 29.95
C ASN A 155 -5.29 20.93 31.43
N ALA A 156 -6.01 19.82 31.63
CA ALA A 156 -6.30 19.31 32.99
C ALA A 156 -5.02 18.92 33.74
N LEU A 157 -4.11 18.22 33.07
CA LEU A 157 -2.81 17.82 33.65
C LEU A 157 -1.94 19.04 33.98
N ARG A 158 -1.91 20.07 33.14
CA ARG A 158 -1.18 21.32 33.43
C ARG A 158 -1.76 22.04 34.66
N THR A 159 -3.07 22.03 34.78
CA THR A 159 -3.73 22.56 35.98
C THR A 159 -3.37 21.75 37.24
N GLN A 160 -3.32 20.42 37.10
CA GLN A 160 -2.92 19.53 38.21
C GLN A 160 -1.43 19.75 38.56
N GLU A 161 -0.54 19.90 37.60
CA GLU A 161 0.88 20.23 37.83
C GLU A 161 1.01 21.51 38.64
N GLN A 162 0.31 22.58 38.21
CA GLN A 162 0.34 23.85 38.91
C GLN A 162 -0.11 23.71 40.38
N ARG A 163 -1.18 22.94 40.60
CA ARG A 163 -1.68 22.69 41.94
C ARG A 163 -0.71 21.87 42.81
N LEU A 164 -0.02 20.89 42.24
CA LEU A 164 1.02 20.13 42.95
C LEU A 164 2.21 21.01 43.32
N ILE A 165 2.61 21.96 42.46
CA ILE A 165 3.68 22.92 42.72
C ILE A 165 3.26 23.84 43.92
N GLU A 166 2.02 24.29 43.96
CA GLU A 166 1.50 25.11 45.09
C GLU A 166 1.49 24.31 46.39
N LEU A 167 1.09 23.02 46.35
CA LEU A 167 1.12 22.12 47.49
C LEU A 167 2.55 21.83 47.99
N LEU A 168 3.48 21.68 47.05
CA LEU A 168 4.91 21.47 47.35
C LEU A 168 5.49 22.63 48.14
N ALA A 169 5.14 23.87 47.79
CA ALA A 169 5.56 25.08 48.51
C ALA A 169 5.00 25.17 49.93
N GLN A 170 3.92 24.44 50.25
CA GLN A 170 3.26 24.41 51.53
C GLN A 170 3.47 23.10 52.32
N ALA A 171 4.32 22.20 51.82
CA ALA A 171 4.52 20.89 52.41
C ALA A 171 5.12 20.96 53.81
N PRO A 172 4.51 20.30 54.83
CA PRO A 172 4.90 20.46 56.23
C PRO A 172 6.13 19.66 56.63
N ASN A 173 6.50 18.61 55.87
CA ASN A 173 7.59 17.70 56.18
C ASN A 173 8.17 17.05 54.93
N VAL A 174 9.33 16.38 55.10
CA VAL A 174 10.07 15.74 54.00
C VAL A 174 9.29 14.60 53.33
N ASP A 175 8.51 13.82 54.07
CA ASP A 175 7.72 12.73 53.53
C ASP A 175 6.63 13.26 52.58
N ALA A 176 5.95 14.36 52.94
CA ALA A 176 4.98 15.04 52.08
C ALA A 176 5.67 15.59 50.81
N ILE A 177 6.87 16.17 50.94
CA ILE A 177 7.67 16.63 49.77
C ILE A 177 7.93 15.48 48.83
N LEU A 178 8.43 14.34 49.32
CA LEU A 178 8.74 13.18 48.49
C LEU A 178 7.51 12.59 47.78
N GLN A 179 6.36 12.58 48.44
CA GLN A 179 5.11 12.12 47.82
C GLN A 179 4.66 13.08 46.72
N ILE A 180 4.69 14.40 46.96
CA ILE A 180 4.29 15.39 45.97
C ILE A 180 5.25 15.38 44.77
N GLU A 181 6.55 15.25 45.03
CA GLU A 181 7.57 15.15 43.94
C GLU A 181 7.34 13.92 43.05
N LYS A 182 6.97 12.78 43.63
CA LYS A 182 6.62 11.58 42.87
C LYS A 182 5.41 11.81 41.98
N GLU A 183 4.31 12.36 42.54
CA GLU A 183 3.09 12.67 41.76
C GLU A 183 3.39 13.71 40.67
N LEU A 184 4.25 14.69 40.96
CA LEU A 184 4.66 15.73 40.00
C LEU A 184 5.47 15.14 38.86
N ALA A 185 6.34 14.17 39.14
CA ALA A 185 7.07 13.45 38.10
C ALA A 185 6.12 12.64 37.18
N ASP A 186 5.11 11.97 37.77
CA ASP A 186 4.12 11.20 37.02
C ASP A 186 3.24 12.12 36.13
N VAL A 187 2.80 13.26 36.67
CA VAL A 187 2.00 14.24 35.91
C VAL A 187 2.82 14.87 34.78
N ARG A 188 4.09 15.19 35.00
CA ARG A 188 4.98 15.72 33.96
C ARG A 188 5.21 14.72 32.82
N TYR A 189 5.39 13.45 33.16
CA TYR A 189 5.48 12.40 32.12
C TYR A 189 4.21 12.31 31.29
N GLN A 190 3.03 12.41 31.90
CA GLN A 190 1.76 12.43 31.18
C GLN A 190 1.62 13.67 30.30
N ILE A 191 1.99 14.86 30.80
CA ILE A 191 2.00 16.11 30.02
C ILE A 191 2.85 15.94 28.75
N GLU A 192 4.06 15.40 28.88
CA GLU A 192 4.96 15.16 27.74
C GLU A 192 4.33 14.21 26.73
N THR A 193 3.71 13.13 27.22
CA THR A 193 3.02 12.14 26.38
C THR A 193 1.87 12.78 25.57
N TYR A 194 0.99 13.53 26.23
CA TYR A 194 -0.14 14.18 25.56
C TYR A 194 0.32 15.34 24.66
N GLN A 195 1.35 16.09 25.05
CA GLN A 195 1.94 17.13 24.20
C GLN A 195 2.51 16.54 22.93
N THR A 196 3.22 15.41 23.01
CA THR A 196 3.75 14.68 21.85
C THR A 196 2.62 14.20 20.94
N ALA A 197 1.53 13.66 21.51
CA ALA A 197 0.37 13.26 20.73
C ALA A 197 -0.28 14.45 20.02
N LEU A 198 -0.40 15.60 20.67
CA LEU A 198 -0.95 16.82 20.07
C LEU A 198 -0.07 17.32 18.91
N ASN A 199 1.23 17.37 19.10
CA ASN A 199 2.19 17.76 18.05
C ASN A 199 2.10 16.83 16.83
N ARG A 200 1.90 15.52 17.05
CA ARG A 200 1.69 14.56 15.97
C ARG A 200 0.39 14.84 15.21
N TYR A 201 -0.71 15.15 15.88
CA TYR A 201 -1.95 15.53 15.22
C TYR A 201 -1.82 16.83 14.44
N ASP A 202 -1.14 17.84 14.97
CA ASP A 202 -0.89 19.09 14.29
C ASP A 202 -0.07 18.86 13.00
N ALA A 203 0.96 18.00 13.06
CA ALA A 203 1.73 17.61 11.89
C ALA A 203 0.88 16.89 10.84
N GLN A 204 -0.03 15.98 11.24
CA GLN A 204 -0.92 15.25 10.34
C GLN A 204 -1.99 16.14 9.68
N VAL A 205 -2.45 17.18 10.39
CA VAL A 205 -3.40 18.17 9.85
C VAL A 205 -2.70 19.13 8.90
N THR A 206 -1.44 19.48 9.19
CA THR A 206 -0.66 20.41 8.37
C THR A 206 -0.14 19.78 7.09
N PHE A 207 0.36 18.54 7.19
CA PHE A 207 0.93 17.79 6.07
C PHE A 207 0.19 16.49 5.85
N SER A 208 -0.23 16.29 4.61
CA SER A 208 -0.78 15.03 4.13
C SER A 208 0.33 14.07 3.73
N GLU A 209 0.17 12.80 4.04
CA GLU A 209 1.06 11.72 3.60
C GLU A 209 0.55 11.11 2.30
N ILE A 210 1.44 10.96 1.32
CA ILE A 210 1.14 10.37 0.04
C ILE A 210 2.18 9.28 -0.25
N ASP A 211 1.69 8.06 -0.39
CA ASP A 211 2.48 6.91 -0.83
C ASP A 211 2.43 6.82 -2.35
N ILE A 212 3.60 6.91 -3.01
CA ILE A 212 3.69 6.81 -4.46
C ILE A 212 4.47 5.55 -4.80
N THR A 213 3.89 4.73 -5.67
CA THR A 213 4.54 3.57 -6.28
C THR A 213 4.66 3.82 -7.78
N LEU A 214 5.86 3.77 -8.31
CA LEU A 214 6.15 3.91 -9.75
C LEU A 214 6.77 2.61 -10.25
N ASN A 215 6.15 2.01 -11.27
CA ASN A 215 6.66 0.83 -11.96
C ASN A 215 7.12 1.20 -13.36
N GLU A 216 8.27 0.68 -13.77
CA GLU A 216 8.72 0.73 -15.15
C GLU A 216 8.00 -0.36 -15.96
N VAL A 217 7.50 0.01 -17.11
CA VAL A 217 6.82 -0.92 -18.02
C VAL A 217 7.31 -0.68 -19.46
N THR A 218 7.40 -1.75 -20.24
CA THR A 218 7.77 -1.64 -21.66
C THR A 218 6.66 -1.04 -22.51
N CYS A 219 5.38 -1.16 -22.05
CA CYS A 219 4.20 -0.60 -22.71
C CYS A 219 3.26 -0.02 -21.63
N ALA A 220 3.17 1.29 -21.50
CA ALA A 220 2.26 1.95 -20.57
C ALA A 220 0.79 1.74 -20.97
N GLY A 221 -0.06 1.43 -19.99
CA GLY A 221 -1.50 1.28 -20.21
C GLY A 221 -1.97 -0.10 -20.65
N ALA A 222 -1.13 -1.14 -20.54
CA ALA A 222 -1.49 -2.52 -20.89
C ALA A 222 -2.47 -3.20 -19.91
N SER A 223 -2.97 -2.50 -18.90
CA SER A 223 -3.98 -3.03 -17.96
C SER A 223 -5.36 -3.25 -18.59
N ASP A 224 -5.69 -2.51 -19.66
CA ASP A 224 -6.80 -2.87 -20.56
C ASP A 224 -6.25 -3.69 -21.73
N SER A 225 -5.84 -4.91 -21.43
CA SER A 225 -5.39 -5.83 -22.46
C SER A 225 -6.54 -6.10 -23.43
N SER A 226 -6.57 -5.35 -24.53
CA SER A 226 -7.35 -5.78 -25.69
C SER A 226 -6.97 -7.23 -25.98
N PHE A 227 -7.93 -8.05 -26.36
CA PHE A 227 -7.71 -9.47 -26.71
C PHE A 227 -6.46 -9.69 -27.55
N PHE A 228 -6.14 -8.77 -28.47
CA PHE A 228 -4.95 -8.80 -29.31
C PHE A 228 -3.62 -8.54 -28.55
N ALA A 229 -3.60 -7.69 -27.52
CA ALA A 229 -2.40 -7.49 -26.69
C ALA A 229 -2.10 -8.74 -25.84
N ARG A 230 -3.14 -9.40 -25.31
CA ARG A 230 -2.99 -10.68 -24.60
C ARG A 230 -2.45 -11.79 -25.52
N ILE A 231 -2.92 -11.85 -26.77
CA ILE A 231 -2.38 -12.79 -27.77
C ILE A 231 -0.95 -12.44 -28.11
N GLY A 232 -0.60 -11.17 -28.32
CA GLY A 232 0.77 -10.72 -28.59
C GLY A 232 1.75 -11.11 -27.50
N ASN A 233 1.38 -10.88 -26.23
CA ASN A 233 2.19 -11.25 -25.07
C ASN A 233 2.28 -12.78 -24.89
N ALA A 234 1.21 -13.52 -25.14
CA ALA A 234 1.23 -14.97 -25.10
C ALA A 234 2.10 -15.55 -26.24
N LEU A 235 2.09 -14.95 -27.41
CA LEU A 235 2.88 -15.38 -28.55
C LEU A 235 4.38 -15.12 -28.34
N SER A 236 4.74 -13.92 -27.83
CA SER A 236 6.13 -13.60 -27.49
C SER A 236 6.67 -14.49 -26.36
N GLY A 237 5.88 -14.74 -25.31
CA GLY A 237 6.22 -15.70 -24.26
C GLY A 237 6.43 -17.11 -24.78
N SER A 238 5.59 -17.56 -25.74
CA SER A 238 5.71 -18.86 -26.38
C SER A 238 6.98 -19.00 -27.22
N ILE A 239 7.39 -17.94 -27.93
CA ILE A 239 8.62 -17.92 -28.73
C ILE A 239 9.86 -18.01 -27.82
N HIS A 240 9.88 -17.28 -26.71
CA HIS A 240 10.97 -17.37 -25.72
C HIS A 240 11.03 -18.75 -25.06
N ALA A 241 9.87 -19.31 -24.67
CA ALA A 241 9.81 -20.66 -24.10
C ALA A 241 10.27 -21.72 -25.10
N PHE A 242 9.93 -21.58 -26.38
CA PHE A 242 10.39 -22.48 -27.44
C PHE A 242 11.90 -22.35 -27.70
N GLY A 243 12.46 -21.15 -27.64
CA GLY A 243 13.90 -20.90 -27.69
C GLY A 243 14.65 -21.63 -26.57
N ASN A 244 14.21 -21.46 -25.33
CA ASN A 244 14.79 -22.14 -24.17
C ASN A 244 14.64 -23.67 -24.25
N PHE A 245 13.51 -24.18 -24.78
CA PHE A 245 13.32 -25.61 -25.01
C PHE A 245 14.28 -26.17 -26.05
N LEU A 246 14.52 -25.46 -27.18
CA LEU A 246 15.49 -25.84 -28.20
C LEU A 246 16.91 -25.89 -27.64
N GLU A 247 17.31 -24.88 -26.87
CA GLU A 247 18.62 -24.81 -26.22
C GLU A 247 18.79 -25.97 -25.22
N GLY A 248 17.81 -26.24 -24.38
CA GLY A 248 17.81 -27.35 -23.43
C GLY A 248 17.86 -28.71 -24.15
N SER A 249 17.12 -28.87 -25.27
CA SER A 249 17.13 -30.13 -26.06
C SER A 249 18.47 -30.39 -26.74
N LEU A 250 19.15 -29.33 -27.20
CA LEU A 250 20.48 -29.44 -27.79
C LEU A 250 21.53 -29.89 -26.77
N VAL A 251 21.45 -29.37 -25.57
CA VAL A 251 22.33 -29.77 -24.44
C VAL A 251 22.11 -31.24 -24.09
N VAL A 252 20.87 -31.71 -23.98
CA VAL A 252 20.55 -33.13 -23.74
C VAL A 252 21.07 -34.01 -24.85
N LEU A 253 20.98 -33.59 -26.11
CA LEU A 253 21.45 -34.35 -27.26
C LEU A 253 22.99 -34.48 -27.25
N ILE A 254 23.73 -33.45 -26.85
CA ILE A 254 25.17 -33.48 -26.67
C ILE A 254 25.59 -34.47 -25.58
N TYR A 255 24.89 -34.45 -24.42
CA TYR A 255 25.14 -35.40 -23.35
C TYR A 255 24.80 -36.86 -23.74
N LEU A 256 23.80 -37.08 -24.61
CA LEU A 256 23.39 -38.40 -25.05
C LEU A 256 24.30 -38.95 -26.18
N ALA A 257 25.00 -38.08 -26.92
CA ALA A 257 25.86 -38.44 -28.05
C ALA A 257 26.86 -39.56 -27.75
N PRO A 258 27.65 -39.54 -26.64
CA PRO A 258 28.59 -40.65 -26.35
C PRO A 258 27.90 -41.98 -26.10
N PHE A 259 26.71 -41.97 -25.49
CA PHE A 259 25.93 -43.21 -25.26
C PHE A 259 25.39 -43.79 -26.56
N LEU A 260 24.95 -42.94 -27.49
CA LEU A 260 24.48 -43.35 -28.82
C LEU A 260 25.63 -43.91 -29.65
N ALA A 261 26.83 -43.34 -29.52
CA ALA A 261 28.04 -43.85 -30.22
C ALA A 261 28.42 -45.26 -29.73
N VAL A 262 28.39 -45.47 -28.41
CA VAL A 262 28.65 -46.82 -27.80
C VAL A 262 27.57 -47.83 -28.23
N ALA A 263 26.28 -47.43 -28.19
CA ALA A 263 25.19 -48.28 -28.64
C ALA A 263 25.31 -48.69 -30.13
N ALA A 264 25.73 -47.76 -30.98
CA ALA A 264 25.95 -48.04 -32.41
C ALA A 264 27.08 -49.05 -32.63
N VAL A 265 28.18 -48.97 -31.85
CA VAL A 265 29.30 -49.91 -31.92
C VAL A 265 28.89 -51.33 -31.48
N VAL A 266 27.98 -51.44 -30.50
CA VAL A 266 27.49 -52.74 -30.01
C VAL A 266 26.50 -53.43 -30.95
N VAL A 267 25.83 -52.66 -31.83
CA VAL A 267 24.83 -53.19 -32.79
C VAL A 267 25.45 -53.61 -34.13
N ILE A 268 26.67 -53.10 -34.47
CA ILE A 268 27.44 -53.51 -35.65
C ILE A 268 28.31 -54.71 -35.33
#